data_71428da148998726e77f7322c78262b4
#
_entry.id   71428da148998726e77f7322c78262b4
#
_cell.length_a   1.000
_cell.length_b   1.000
_cell.length_c   1.000
_cell.angle_alpha   90.00
_cell.angle_beta   90.00
_cell.angle_gamma   90.00
#
_symmetry.space_group_name_H-M   'P 1'
#
loop_
_entity.id
_entity.type
_entity.pdbx_description
1 polymer ?
#
loop_
_entity_poly.entity_id
_entity_poly.type
_entity_poly.pdbx_seq_one_letter_code
_entity_poly.pdbx_strand_id
1 'polypeptide(L)'
;MLGTTALRPFFILCLLAGFSAAQQPAATPAPVPGSPADLVQQGQKMARDGKFDDALALYTKALAKSPDMYEAHLSAGMALDLKGDYAAAREHFTKAIEVAPADSKAQALRSMAVSYAFEGNTYKAAEFEMQVFNTRLTKSDSVGAAEICNELGRIYLEAGDPDHAEKWYKMGYNTVGRKPDLSEADKNLWLFRWENAQARIAARRGKADEAQPHITAAKAALDKANNPDQLKFYPYLTGYVAFYTGNDSMAVAELQKADQHDPATLALLGQAYEKAGDSAHAKQCYQKVLESNIHNSANAFARPLAQKKLAGM
;
A
#
# COMPACT_ATOMS: atom_id res chain seq x y z
N MET A 1 -44.40 46.83 49.46
CA MET A 1 -45.38 46.61 48.35
C MET A 1 -44.73 45.75 47.32
N LEU A 2 -45.20 44.53 47.22
CA LEU A 2 -44.64 43.46 46.39
C LEU A 2 -45.15 43.61 44.97
N GLY A 3 -44.28 43.74 44.00
CA GLY A 3 -44.57 43.71 42.58
C GLY A 3 -44.17 42.35 41.97
N THR A 4 -45.16 41.55 41.64
CA THR A 4 -45.06 40.26 41.01
C THR A 4 -44.76 40.40 39.51
N THR A 5 -43.58 39.93 39.05
CA THR A 5 -43.24 39.81 37.64
C THR A 5 -43.61 38.45 37.17
N ALA A 6 -44.55 38.37 36.24
CA ALA A 6 -45.01 37.14 35.61
C ALA A 6 -43.95 36.58 34.63
N LEU A 7 -43.55 35.28 34.80
CA LEU A 7 -42.80 34.50 33.83
C LEU A 7 -43.67 34.17 32.61
N ARG A 8 -43.26 34.58 31.44
CA ARG A 8 -43.79 34.09 30.18
C ARG A 8 -43.09 32.80 29.79
N PRO A 9 -43.78 31.74 29.34
CA PRO A 9 -43.14 30.54 28.88
C PRO A 9 -42.60 30.74 27.44
N PHE A 10 -41.30 30.45 27.26
CA PHE A 10 -40.68 30.33 25.96
C PHE A 10 -41.11 29.00 25.34
N PHE A 11 -41.88 29.07 24.26
CA PHE A 11 -42.15 27.94 23.39
C PHE A 11 -40.86 27.62 22.60
N ILE A 12 -40.22 26.49 22.91
CA ILE A 12 -39.15 25.92 22.11
C ILE A 12 -39.80 25.18 20.94
N LEU A 13 -39.71 25.79 19.76
CA LEU A 13 -40.12 25.19 18.50
C LEU A 13 -39.05 24.12 18.12
N CYS A 14 -39.32 22.85 18.39
CA CYS A 14 -38.52 21.75 17.89
C CYS A 14 -38.65 21.66 16.36
N LEU A 15 -37.69 22.21 15.64
CA LEU A 15 -37.48 21.90 14.25
C LEU A 15 -37.01 20.43 14.15
N LEU A 16 -37.91 19.55 13.77
CA LEU A 16 -37.60 18.20 13.30
C LEU A 16 -36.83 18.31 12.00
N ALA A 17 -35.49 18.35 12.08
CA ALA A 17 -34.64 18.12 10.95
C ALA A 17 -34.85 16.65 10.57
N GLY A 18 -35.50 16.43 9.44
CA GLY A 18 -35.60 15.10 8.83
C GLY A 18 -34.23 14.56 8.55
N PHE A 19 -33.80 13.57 9.33
CA PHE A 19 -32.66 12.72 8.95
C PHE A 19 -33.09 11.95 7.71
N SER A 20 -32.61 12.38 6.53
CA SER A 20 -32.59 11.55 5.35
C SER A 20 -31.70 10.37 5.70
N ALA A 21 -32.31 9.21 5.92
CA ALA A 21 -31.57 7.95 6.03
C ALA A 21 -30.84 7.77 4.70
N ALA A 22 -29.53 8.04 4.67
CA ALA A 22 -28.68 7.64 3.57
C ALA A 22 -28.87 6.13 3.44
N GLN A 23 -29.47 5.69 2.34
CA GLN A 23 -29.60 4.28 2.02
C GLN A 23 -28.18 3.69 2.00
N GLN A 24 -27.88 2.83 2.99
CA GLN A 24 -26.71 1.97 2.90
C GLN A 24 -26.79 1.21 1.56
N PRO A 25 -25.71 1.17 0.78
CA PRO A 25 -25.71 0.37 -0.44
C PRO A 25 -26.14 -1.05 -0.05
N ALA A 26 -27.14 -1.57 -0.76
CA ALA A 26 -27.68 -2.91 -0.52
C ALA A 26 -26.51 -3.89 -0.48
N ALA A 27 -26.39 -4.65 0.60
CA ALA A 27 -25.37 -5.68 0.72
C ALA A 27 -25.50 -6.62 -0.49
N THR A 28 -24.42 -6.79 -1.23
CA THR A 28 -24.40 -7.73 -2.37
C THR A 28 -24.83 -9.10 -1.83
N PRO A 29 -25.86 -9.75 -2.41
CA PRO A 29 -26.32 -11.03 -1.92
C PRO A 29 -25.17 -12.05 -1.94
N ALA A 30 -25.13 -12.91 -0.91
CA ALA A 30 -24.12 -13.96 -0.83
C ALA A 30 -24.18 -14.85 -2.10
N PRO A 31 -23.01 -15.24 -2.64
CA PRO A 31 -22.98 -16.08 -3.84
C PRO A 31 -23.71 -17.41 -3.60
N VAL A 32 -24.34 -17.93 -4.66
CA VAL A 32 -24.97 -19.26 -4.60
C VAL A 32 -23.91 -20.32 -4.30
N PRO A 33 -24.12 -21.21 -3.31
CA PRO A 33 -23.17 -22.25 -2.95
C PRO A 33 -22.70 -23.07 -4.16
N GLY A 34 -21.38 -23.25 -4.32
CA GLY A 34 -20.77 -23.97 -5.44
C GLY A 34 -20.78 -23.25 -6.79
N SER A 35 -21.25 -22.00 -6.86
CA SER A 35 -21.10 -21.15 -8.05
C SER A 35 -19.63 -20.73 -8.22
N PRO A 36 -19.22 -20.29 -9.44
CA PRO A 36 -17.87 -19.75 -9.63
C PRO A 36 -17.53 -18.63 -8.64
N ALA A 37 -18.45 -17.72 -8.36
CA ALA A 37 -18.26 -16.63 -7.42
C ALA A 37 -18.07 -17.12 -5.97
N ASP A 38 -18.81 -18.12 -5.53
CA ASP A 38 -18.66 -18.75 -4.22
C ASP A 38 -17.30 -19.45 -4.09
N LEU A 39 -16.87 -20.18 -5.11
CA LEU A 39 -15.55 -20.83 -5.15
C LEU A 39 -14.42 -19.80 -5.06
N VAL A 40 -14.53 -18.66 -5.77
CA VAL A 40 -13.55 -17.57 -5.67
C VAL A 40 -13.52 -16.98 -4.27
N GLN A 41 -14.68 -16.72 -3.66
CA GLN A 41 -14.75 -16.17 -2.30
C GLN A 41 -14.14 -17.13 -1.27
N GLN A 42 -14.40 -18.42 -1.36
CA GLN A 42 -13.76 -19.43 -0.52
C GLN A 42 -12.23 -19.46 -0.73
N GLY A 43 -11.78 -19.45 -2.00
CA GLY A 43 -10.36 -19.40 -2.34
C GLY A 43 -9.66 -18.16 -1.78
N GLN A 44 -10.28 -16.99 -1.87
CA GLN A 44 -9.75 -15.76 -1.28
C GLN A 44 -9.61 -15.85 0.25
N LYS A 45 -10.55 -16.54 0.92
CA LYS A 45 -10.40 -16.82 2.36
C LYS A 45 -9.20 -17.72 2.62
N MET A 46 -9.04 -18.80 1.86
CA MET A 46 -7.87 -19.69 1.99
C MET A 46 -6.56 -18.93 1.74
N ALA A 47 -6.52 -18.07 0.72
CA ALA A 47 -5.34 -17.26 0.41
C ALA A 47 -4.99 -16.27 1.55
N ARG A 48 -5.98 -15.64 2.19
CA ARG A 48 -5.77 -14.80 3.38
C ARG A 48 -5.18 -15.59 4.55
N ASP A 49 -5.56 -16.86 4.68
CA ASP A 49 -5.04 -17.78 5.71
C ASP A 49 -3.68 -18.41 5.31
N GLY A 50 -3.07 -17.99 4.18
CA GLY A 50 -1.81 -18.51 3.67
C GLY A 50 -1.90 -19.91 3.02
N LYS A 51 -3.10 -20.44 2.86
CA LYS A 51 -3.37 -21.77 2.26
C LYS A 51 -3.48 -21.63 0.74
N PHE A 52 -2.36 -21.28 0.10
CA PHE A 52 -2.37 -20.93 -1.33
C PHE A 52 -2.72 -22.11 -2.24
N ASP A 53 -2.31 -23.36 -1.91
CA ASP A 53 -2.64 -24.54 -2.71
C ASP A 53 -4.14 -24.83 -2.68
N ASP A 54 -4.77 -24.72 -1.51
CA ASP A 54 -6.23 -24.89 -1.37
C ASP A 54 -6.96 -23.77 -2.14
N ALA A 55 -6.46 -22.52 -2.06
CA ALA A 55 -7.01 -21.39 -2.79
C ALA A 55 -6.95 -21.63 -4.31
N LEU A 56 -5.78 -22.03 -4.82
CA LEU A 56 -5.57 -22.32 -6.24
C LEU A 56 -6.47 -23.46 -6.75
N ALA A 57 -6.67 -24.51 -5.95
CA ALA A 57 -7.60 -25.58 -6.29
C ALA A 57 -9.06 -25.07 -6.44
N LEU A 58 -9.47 -24.12 -5.61
CA LEU A 58 -10.80 -23.49 -5.70
C LEU A 58 -10.91 -22.57 -6.92
N TYR A 59 -9.87 -21.78 -7.22
CA TYR A 59 -9.84 -20.94 -8.42
C TYR A 59 -9.86 -21.77 -9.70
N THR A 60 -9.14 -22.89 -9.74
CA THR A 60 -9.18 -23.83 -10.86
C THR A 60 -10.58 -24.39 -11.09
N LYS A 61 -11.31 -24.76 -10.01
CA LYS A 61 -12.70 -25.21 -10.11
C LYS A 61 -13.64 -24.10 -10.60
N ALA A 62 -13.40 -22.85 -10.18
CA ALA A 62 -14.17 -21.69 -10.65
C ALA A 62 -13.95 -21.46 -12.16
N LEU A 63 -12.69 -21.49 -12.61
CA LEU A 63 -12.30 -21.32 -14.00
C LEU A 63 -12.78 -22.48 -14.91
N ALA A 64 -12.85 -23.70 -14.39
CA ALA A 64 -13.45 -24.81 -15.12
C ALA A 64 -14.94 -24.58 -15.44
N LYS A 65 -15.66 -23.81 -14.61
CA LYS A 65 -17.07 -23.44 -14.82
C LYS A 65 -17.23 -22.12 -15.58
N SER A 66 -16.29 -21.21 -15.43
CA SER A 66 -16.29 -19.88 -16.04
C SER A 66 -14.86 -19.48 -16.45
N PRO A 67 -14.41 -19.90 -17.64
CA PRO A 67 -13.01 -19.73 -18.08
C PRO A 67 -12.53 -18.29 -18.18
N ASP A 68 -13.41 -17.33 -18.40
CA ASP A 68 -13.09 -15.91 -18.53
C ASP A 68 -13.46 -15.11 -17.27
N MET A 69 -13.51 -15.77 -16.09
CA MET A 69 -13.85 -15.08 -14.85
C MET A 69 -12.67 -14.23 -14.36
N TYR A 70 -12.82 -12.91 -14.45
CA TYR A 70 -11.81 -11.92 -14.05
C TYR A 70 -11.27 -12.14 -12.64
N GLU A 71 -12.16 -12.25 -11.64
CA GLU A 71 -11.81 -12.38 -10.23
C GLU A 71 -11.03 -13.66 -9.93
N ALA A 72 -11.35 -14.75 -10.65
CA ALA A 72 -10.65 -16.02 -10.49
C ALA A 72 -9.21 -15.92 -11.04
N HIS A 73 -9.03 -15.35 -12.22
CA HIS A 73 -7.70 -15.13 -12.80
C HIS A 73 -6.88 -14.18 -11.93
N LEU A 74 -7.44 -13.05 -11.52
CA LEU A 74 -6.73 -12.08 -10.67
C LEU A 74 -6.28 -12.71 -9.35
N SER A 75 -7.18 -13.44 -8.68
CA SER A 75 -6.89 -14.07 -7.38
C SER A 75 -5.89 -15.22 -7.50
N ALA A 76 -5.95 -16.01 -8.59
CA ALA A 76 -4.98 -17.06 -8.86
C ALA A 76 -3.57 -16.49 -9.10
N GLY A 77 -3.46 -15.43 -9.89
CA GLY A 77 -2.19 -14.73 -10.11
C GLY A 77 -1.57 -14.23 -8.81
N MET A 78 -2.35 -13.57 -7.95
CA MET A 78 -1.88 -13.09 -6.64
C MET A 78 -1.39 -14.24 -5.74
N ALA A 79 -2.11 -15.37 -5.70
CA ALA A 79 -1.72 -16.53 -4.90
C ALA A 79 -0.43 -17.17 -5.42
N LEU A 80 -0.25 -17.25 -6.74
CA LEU A 80 0.96 -17.77 -7.38
C LEU A 80 2.18 -16.89 -7.11
N ASP A 81 2.05 -15.56 -7.19
CA ASP A 81 3.12 -14.63 -6.83
C ASP A 81 3.58 -14.81 -5.38
N LEU A 82 2.64 -14.93 -4.45
CA LEU A 82 2.95 -15.15 -3.03
C LEU A 82 3.60 -16.52 -2.77
N LYS A 83 3.37 -17.51 -3.64
CA LYS A 83 4.09 -18.79 -3.64
C LYS A 83 5.47 -18.70 -4.28
N GLY A 84 5.73 -17.69 -5.12
CA GLY A 84 6.96 -17.53 -5.88
C GLY A 84 6.91 -18.09 -7.30
N ASP A 85 5.74 -18.48 -7.80
CA ASP A 85 5.54 -18.93 -9.18
C ASP A 85 5.14 -17.75 -10.08
N TYR A 86 6.08 -16.84 -10.28
CA TYR A 86 5.83 -15.57 -10.97
C TYR A 86 5.46 -15.74 -12.44
N ALA A 87 5.98 -16.78 -13.11
CA ALA A 87 5.67 -17.04 -14.51
C ALA A 87 4.19 -17.42 -14.68
N ALA A 88 3.71 -18.38 -13.90
CA ALA A 88 2.31 -18.79 -13.91
C ALA A 88 1.38 -17.67 -13.42
N ALA A 89 1.81 -16.86 -12.44
CA ALA A 89 1.07 -15.68 -12.00
C ALA A 89 0.79 -14.73 -13.15
N ARG A 90 1.81 -14.42 -13.97
CA ARG A 90 1.67 -13.50 -15.11
C ARG A 90 0.79 -14.04 -16.23
N GLU A 91 0.71 -15.36 -16.44
CA GLU A 91 -0.27 -15.94 -17.36
C GLU A 91 -1.70 -15.62 -16.89
N HIS A 92 -1.98 -15.79 -15.62
CA HIS A 92 -3.26 -15.44 -15.03
C HIS A 92 -3.53 -13.93 -15.08
N PHE A 93 -2.55 -13.07 -14.77
CA PHE A 93 -2.72 -11.61 -14.88
C PHE A 93 -2.93 -11.15 -16.33
N THR A 94 -2.26 -11.77 -17.30
CA THR A 94 -2.51 -11.50 -18.73
C THR A 94 -3.97 -11.76 -19.08
N LYS A 95 -4.49 -12.92 -18.67
CA LYS A 95 -5.89 -13.25 -18.90
C LYS A 95 -6.83 -12.29 -18.13
N ALA A 96 -6.51 -11.96 -16.89
CA ALA A 96 -7.27 -10.97 -16.13
C ALA A 96 -7.31 -9.59 -16.84
N ILE A 97 -6.21 -9.12 -17.43
CA ILE A 97 -6.16 -7.85 -18.18
C ILE A 97 -7.04 -7.91 -19.44
N GLU A 98 -7.04 -9.06 -20.13
CA GLU A 98 -7.85 -9.29 -21.34
C GLU A 98 -9.35 -9.24 -21.07
N VAL A 99 -9.80 -9.90 -19.99
CA VAL A 99 -11.22 -10.07 -19.68
C VAL A 99 -11.74 -9.03 -18.66
N ALA A 100 -10.88 -8.14 -18.18
CA ALA A 100 -11.23 -7.18 -17.15
C ALA A 100 -12.37 -6.24 -17.58
N PRO A 101 -13.40 -6.04 -16.74
CA PRO A 101 -14.28 -4.88 -16.87
C PRO A 101 -13.49 -3.58 -16.89
N ALA A 102 -13.97 -2.56 -17.59
CA ALA A 102 -13.26 -1.30 -17.78
C ALA A 102 -12.77 -0.66 -16.45
N ASP A 103 -13.57 -0.75 -15.38
CA ASP A 103 -13.24 -0.20 -14.07
C ASP A 103 -12.25 -1.08 -13.28
N SER A 104 -12.10 -2.34 -13.62
CA SER A 104 -11.22 -3.30 -12.95
C SER A 104 -9.86 -3.46 -13.64
N LYS A 105 -9.73 -2.99 -14.89
CA LYS A 105 -8.50 -3.17 -15.68
C LYS A 105 -7.25 -2.56 -15.02
N ALA A 106 -7.41 -1.41 -14.36
CA ALA A 106 -6.31 -0.78 -13.63
C ALA A 106 -5.77 -1.68 -12.51
N GLN A 107 -6.64 -2.43 -11.81
CA GLN A 107 -6.23 -3.36 -10.77
C GLN A 107 -5.41 -4.53 -11.35
N ALA A 108 -5.83 -5.11 -12.47
CA ALA A 108 -5.09 -6.20 -13.12
C ALA A 108 -3.71 -5.74 -13.59
N LEU A 109 -3.62 -4.55 -14.20
CA LEU A 109 -2.35 -3.95 -14.63
C LEU A 109 -1.39 -3.72 -13.44
N ARG A 110 -1.90 -3.18 -12.31
CA ARG A 110 -1.10 -3.01 -11.09
C ARG A 110 -0.66 -4.34 -10.50
N SER A 111 -1.51 -5.36 -10.52
CA SER A 111 -1.12 -6.71 -10.06
C SER A 111 -0.02 -7.30 -10.93
N MET A 112 -0.07 -7.10 -12.25
CA MET A 112 1.02 -7.49 -13.16
C MET A 112 2.32 -6.72 -12.84
N ALA A 113 2.25 -5.41 -12.56
CA ALA A 113 3.40 -4.61 -12.15
C ALA A 113 4.04 -5.13 -10.86
N VAL A 114 3.23 -5.44 -9.86
CA VAL A 114 3.68 -6.03 -8.58
C VAL A 114 4.34 -7.39 -8.81
N SER A 115 3.82 -8.23 -9.73
CA SER A 115 4.44 -9.50 -10.11
C SER A 115 5.87 -9.31 -10.64
N TYR A 116 6.07 -8.32 -11.51
CA TYR A 116 7.42 -7.99 -11.98
C TYR A 116 8.32 -7.42 -10.87
N ALA A 117 7.75 -6.69 -9.90
CA ALA A 117 8.49 -6.18 -8.75
C ALA A 117 9.00 -7.30 -7.83
N PHE A 118 8.28 -8.42 -7.69
CA PHE A 118 8.74 -9.62 -6.96
C PHE A 118 10.05 -10.21 -7.53
N GLU A 119 10.26 -10.08 -8.83
CA GLU A 119 11.52 -10.50 -9.50
C GLU A 119 12.54 -9.35 -9.62
N GLY A 120 12.25 -8.17 -9.07
CA GLY A 120 13.12 -7.01 -9.18
C GLY A 120 13.16 -6.38 -10.58
N ASN A 121 12.24 -6.74 -11.48
CA ASN A 121 12.16 -6.16 -12.83
C ASN A 121 11.40 -4.84 -12.82
N THR A 122 12.06 -3.78 -12.35
CA THR A 122 11.48 -2.45 -12.18
C THR A 122 11.01 -1.81 -13.49
N TYR A 123 11.68 -2.10 -14.60
CA TYR A 123 11.31 -1.55 -15.92
C TYR A 123 9.97 -2.13 -16.40
N LYS A 124 9.78 -3.43 -16.26
CA LYS A 124 8.51 -4.07 -16.60
C LYS A 124 7.39 -3.64 -15.64
N ALA A 125 7.67 -3.52 -14.35
CA ALA A 125 6.73 -2.98 -13.39
C ALA A 125 6.27 -1.56 -13.80
N ALA A 126 7.21 -0.69 -14.17
CA ALA A 126 6.93 0.66 -14.63
C ALA A 126 6.10 0.70 -15.92
N GLU A 127 6.33 -0.22 -16.86
CA GLU A 127 5.57 -0.31 -18.12
C GLU A 127 4.06 -0.52 -17.86
N PHE A 128 3.70 -1.36 -16.90
CA PHE A 128 2.32 -1.61 -16.54
C PHE A 128 1.70 -0.48 -15.69
N GLU A 129 2.44 0.04 -14.72
CA GLU A 129 1.97 1.19 -13.92
C GLU A 129 1.77 2.45 -14.77
N MET A 130 2.59 2.67 -15.81
CA MET A 130 2.41 3.78 -16.74
C MET A 130 1.09 3.71 -17.52
N GLN A 131 0.58 2.54 -17.82
CA GLN A 131 -0.73 2.39 -18.45
C GLN A 131 -1.84 2.84 -17.50
N VAL A 132 -1.71 2.53 -16.20
CA VAL A 132 -2.65 2.97 -15.17
C VAL A 132 -2.54 4.50 -14.98
N PHE A 133 -1.32 5.03 -14.87
CA PHE A 133 -1.07 6.47 -14.78
C PHE A 133 -1.74 7.25 -15.92
N ASN A 134 -1.52 6.84 -17.17
CA ASN A 134 -2.12 7.48 -18.34
C ASN A 134 -3.66 7.41 -18.31
N THR A 135 -4.21 6.26 -17.89
CA THR A 135 -5.66 6.09 -17.75
C THR A 135 -6.23 7.03 -16.68
N ARG A 136 -5.54 7.24 -15.55
CA ARG A 136 -5.94 8.18 -14.51
C ARG A 136 -5.92 9.62 -15.02
N LEU A 137 -4.87 10.01 -15.75
CA LEU A 137 -4.78 11.34 -16.35
C LEU A 137 -5.90 11.61 -17.36
N THR A 138 -6.22 10.66 -18.22
CA THR A 138 -7.33 10.83 -19.19
C THR A 138 -8.70 10.98 -18.51
N LYS A 139 -8.86 10.42 -17.31
CA LYS A 139 -10.05 10.57 -16.45
C LYS A 139 -9.99 11.82 -15.57
N SER A 140 -8.97 12.68 -15.72
CA SER A 140 -8.72 13.85 -14.85
C SER A 140 -8.53 13.49 -13.36
N ASP A 141 -8.15 12.26 -13.05
CA ASP A 141 -7.85 11.78 -11.71
C ASP A 141 -6.39 12.04 -11.35
N SER A 142 -6.07 13.31 -11.07
CA SER A 142 -4.72 13.74 -10.71
C SER A 142 -4.21 13.09 -9.41
N VAL A 143 -5.09 12.83 -8.45
CA VAL A 143 -4.72 12.18 -7.17
C VAL A 143 -4.34 10.74 -7.42
N GLY A 144 -5.19 9.96 -8.10
CA GLY A 144 -4.88 8.58 -8.45
C GLY A 144 -3.64 8.45 -9.34
N ALA A 145 -3.40 9.38 -10.28
CA ALA A 145 -2.17 9.41 -11.06
C ALA A 145 -0.93 9.68 -10.19
N ALA A 146 -1.03 10.60 -9.24
CA ALA A 146 0.06 10.89 -8.31
C ALA A 146 0.38 9.70 -7.37
N GLU A 147 -0.63 8.92 -6.98
CA GLU A 147 -0.43 7.69 -6.21
C GLU A 147 0.36 6.64 -7.00
N ILE A 148 0.08 6.47 -8.30
CA ILE A 148 0.88 5.60 -9.17
C ILE A 148 2.34 6.06 -9.25
N CYS A 149 2.59 7.36 -9.34
CA CYS A 149 3.95 7.88 -9.30
C CYS A 149 4.66 7.57 -7.97
N ASN A 150 3.97 7.66 -6.83
CA ASN A 150 4.53 7.31 -5.53
C ASN A 150 4.84 5.80 -5.42
N GLU A 151 3.99 4.95 -5.99
CA GLU A 151 4.23 3.50 -6.04
C GLU A 151 5.46 3.18 -6.89
N LEU A 152 5.59 3.79 -8.07
CA LEU A 152 6.79 3.68 -8.91
C LEU A 152 8.04 4.21 -8.21
N GLY A 153 7.95 5.37 -7.57
CA GLY A 153 9.05 5.91 -6.78
C GLY A 153 9.51 4.93 -5.70
N ARG A 154 8.58 4.25 -5.02
CA ARG A 154 8.89 3.21 -4.05
C ARG A 154 9.55 2.00 -4.70
N ILE A 155 9.01 1.48 -5.81
CA ILE A 155 9.56 0.34 -6.53
C ILE A 155 11.03 0.60 -6.92
N TYR A 156 11.33 1.74 -7.51
CA TYR A 156 12.70 2.09 -7.88
C TYR A 156 13.62 2.29 -6.66
N LEU A 157 13.12 2.92 -5.59
CA LEU A 157 13.90 3.15 -4.38
C LEU A 157 14.28 1.83 -3.69
N GLU A 158 13.33 0.91 -3.55
CA GLU A 158 13.59 -0.40 -2.93
C GLU A 158 14.51 -1.26 -3.81
N ALA A 159 14.41 -1.16 -5.12
CA ALA A 159 15.34 -1.80 -6.06
C ALA A 159 16.75 -1.19 -6.08
N GLY A 160 17.00 -0.08 -5.37
CA GLY A 160 18.32 0.54 -5.29
C GLY A 160 18.60 1.60 -6.34
N ASP A 161 17.58 2.13 -6.99
CA ASP A 161 17.68 3.20 -7.98
C ASP A 161 17.03 4.51 -7.47
N PRO A 162 17.74 5.28 -6.62
CA PRO A 162 17.23 6.52 -6.05
C PRO A 162 17.01 7.62 -7.09
N ASP A 163 17.68 7.57 -8.25
CA ASP A 163 17.57 8.61 -9.27
C ASP A 163 16.27 8.50 -10.07
N HIS A 164 15.84 7.30 -10.42
CA HIS A 164 14.52 7.08 -10.98
C HIS A 164 13.42 7.28 -9.93
N ALA A 165 13.66 6.84 -8.70
CA ALA A 165 12.72 7.07 -7.60
C ALA A 165 12.42 8.57 -7.42
N GLU A 166 13.45 9.44 -7.43
CA GLU A 166 13.27 10.89 -7.29
C GLU A 166 12.41 11.47 -8.42
N LYS A 167 12.67 11.05 -9.67
CA LYS A 167 11.89 11.50 -10.83
C LYS A 167 10.40 11.17 -10.67
N TRP A 168 10.09 9.95 -10.22
CA TRP A 168 8.71 9.51 -10.02
C TRP A 168 8.03 10.23 -8.87
N TYR A 169 8.67 10.33 -7.69
CA TYR A 169 8.12 11.07 -6.57
C TYR A 169 7.87 12.55 -6.91
N LYS A 170 8.81 13.18 -7.62
CA LYS A 170 8.65 14.56 -8.10
C LYS A 170 7.47 14.70 -9.07
N MET A 171 7.33 13.75 -10.00
CA MET A 171 6.20 13.71 -10.93
C MET A 171 4.88 13.61 -10.17
N GLY A 172 4.78 12.73 -9.17
CA GLY A 172 3.58 12.57 -8.35
C GLY A 172 3.21 13.85 -7.60
N TYR A 173 4.18 14.46 -6.91
CA TYR A 173 3.98 15.71 -6.19
C TYR A 173 3.51 16.85 -7.12
N ASN A 174 4.13 16.98 -8.29
CA ASN A 174 3.74 17.99 -9.28
C ASN A 174 2.36 17.71 -9.93
N THR A 175 2.01 16.43 -10.08
CA THR A 175 0.73 16.03 -10.67
C THR A 175 -0.44 16.36 -9.76
N VAL A 176 -0.33 16.04 -8.47
CA VAL A 176 -1.37 16.37 -7.50
C VAL A 176 -1.49 17.87 -7.26
N GLY A 177 -0.39 18.61 -7.34
CA GLY A 177 -0.38 20.07 -7.19
C GLY A 177 -1.19 20.83 -8.28
N ARG A 178 -1.58 20.13 -9.35
CA ARG A 178 -2.45 20.68 -10.40
C ARG A 178 -3.95 20.62 -10.05
N LYS A 179 -4.32 19.91 -8.99
CA LYS A 179 -5.69 19.83 -8.55
C LYS A 179 -6.08 21.13 -7.82
N PRO A 180 -7.03 21.95 -8.36
CA PRO A 180 -7.27 23.31 -7.88
C PRO A 180 -7.95 23.36 -6.50
N ASP A 181 -8.73 22.33 -6.16
CA ASP A 181 -9.58 22.23 -4.97
C ASP A 181 -9.02 21.26 -3.90
N LEU A 182 -7.69 21.07 -3.88
CA LEU A 182 -7.06 20.24 -2.86
C LEU A 182 -7.15 20.93 -1.48
N SER A 183 -7.66 20.22 -0.49
CA SER A 183 -7.75 20.76 0.88
C SER A 183 -6.35 21.04 1.47
N GLU A 184 -6.26 21.95 2.45
CA GLU A 184 -4.98 22.23 3.13
C GLU A 184 -4.44 20.99 3.86
N ALA A 185 -5.31 20.13 4.41
CA ALA A 185 -4.91 18.86 5.00
C ALA A 185 -4.28 17.93 3.95
N ASP A 186 -4.90 17.79 2.77
CA ASP A 186 -4.36 16.99 1.69
C ASP A 186 -3.05 17.56 1.11
N LYS A 187 -2.95 18.88 0.95
CA LYS A 187 -1.69 19.52 0.53
C LYS A 187 -0.56 19.21 1.49
N ASN A 188 -0.80 19.30 2.80
CA ASN A 188 0.18 18.94 3.81
C ASN A 188 0.50 17.44 3.81
N LEU A 189 -0.48 16.57 3.55
CA LEU A 189 -0.24 15.14 3.43
C LEU A 189 0.64 14.81 2.20
N TRP A 190 0.42 15.47 1.06
CA TRP A 190 1.27 15.31 -0.12
C TRP A 190 2.66 15.90 0.09
N LEU A 191 2.79 17.01 0.81
CA LEU A 191 4.08 17.56 1.22
C LEU A 191 4.81 16.56 2.15
N PHE A 192 4.12 15.97 3.12
CA PHE A 192 4.69 14.90 3.95
C PHE A 192 5.23 13.74 3.10
N ARG A 193 4.45 13.25 2.14
CA ARG A 193 4.87 12.16 1.23
C ARG A 193 6.11 12.53 0.42
N TRP A 194 6.17 13.76 -0.07
CA TRP A 194 7.33 14.29 -0.81
C TRP A 194 8.58 14.38 0.07
N GLU A 195 8.47 15.01 1.22
CA GLU A 195 9.60 15.16 2.14
C GLU A 195 10.08 13.82 2.69
N ASN A 196 9.15 12.88 2.97
CA ASN A 196 9.47 11.49 3.32
C ASN A 196 10.28 10.82 2.20
N ALA A 197 9.89 10.99 0.94
CA ALA A 197 10.63 10.44 -0.19
C ALA A 197 12.03 11.04 -0.30
N GLN A 198 12.17 12.38 -0.18
CA GLN A 198 13.47 13.04 -0.27
C GLN A 198 14.43 12.59 0.83
N ALA A 199 13.96 12.47 2.08
CA ALA A 199 14.78 11.97 3.18
C ALA A 199 15.29 10.54 2.92
N ARG A 200 14.41 9.63 2.43
CA ARG A 200 14.80 8.26 2.09
C ARG A 200 15.77 8.19 0.91
N ILE A 201 15.58 9.03 -0.10
CA ILE A 201 16.47 9.13 -1.26
C ILE A 201 17.86 9.61 -0.81
N ALA A 202 17.92 10.67 0.00
CA ALA A 202 19.17 11.17 0.56
C ALA A 202 19.89 10.08 1.39
N ALA A 203 19.15 9.36 2.23
CA ALA A 203 19.69 8.25 3.02
C ALA A 203 20.25 7.12 2.13
N ARG A 204 19.56 6.74 1.06
CA ARG A 204 20.04 5.71 0.09
C ARG A 204 21.29 6.16 -0.66
N ARG A 205 21.48 7.48 -0.82
CA ARG A 205 22.71 8.07 -1.38
C ARG A 205 23.83 8.24 -0.34
N GLY A 206 23.61 7.82 0.92
CA GLY A 206 24.57 7.97 2.02
C GLY A 206 24.71 9.40 2.55
N LYS A 207 23.76 10.28 2.24
CA LYS A 207 23.81 11.72 2.55
C LYS A 207 22.96 12.06 3.79
N ALA A 208 23.49 11.73 4.97
CA ALA A 208 22.78 11.94 6.24
C ALA A 208 22.39 13.42 6.48
N ASP A 209 23.30 14.33 6.17
CA ASP A 209 23.08 15.78 6.37
C ASP A 209 21.98 16.34 5.44
N GLU A 210 21.84 15.77 4.23
CA GLU A 210 20.75 16.12 3.31
C GLU A 210 19.40 15.50 3.75
N ALA A 211 19.41 14.35 4.42
CA ALA A 211 18.18 13.70 4.89
C ALA A 211 17.51 14.44 6.07
N GLN A 212 18.30 15.02 6.96
CA GLN A 212 17.79 15.61 8.22
C GLN A 212 16.81 16.79 8.02
N PRO A 213 17.05 17.78 7.14
CA PRO A 213 16.07 18.83 6.86
C PRO A 213 14.74 18.26 6.35
N HIS A 214 14.78 17.21 5.50
CA HIS A 214 13.58 16.57 4.96
C HIS A 214 12.80 15.81 6.05
N ILE A 215 13.45 15.15 7.01
CA ILE A 215 12.79 14.55 8.18
C ILE A 215 12.02 15.61 8.97
N THR A 216 12.65 16.76 9.21
CA THR A 216 12.04 17.87 9.96
C THR A 216 10.85 18.45 9.20
N ALA A 217 10.98 18.66 7.88
CA ALA A 217 9.90 19.14 7.03
C ALA A 217 8.74 18.13 6.93
N ALA A 218 9.05 16.82 6.83
CA ALA A 218 8.06 15.76 6.84
C ALA A 218 7.23 15.78 8.14
N LYS A 219 7.90 15.91 9.31
CA LYS A 219 7.18 15.99 10.59
C LYS A 219 6.26 17.21 10.66
N ALA A 220 6.76 18.38 10.26
CA ALA A 220 5.96 19.61 10.27
C ALA A 220 4.74 19.53 9.32
N ALA A 221 4.90 18.92 8.16
CA ALA A 221 3.80 18.69 7.21
C ALA A 221 2.77 17.71 7.77
N LEU A 222 3.22 16.60 8.38
CA LEU A 222 2.38 15.60 8.99
C LEU A 222 1.52 16.17 10.13
N ASP A 223 2.13 17.01 11.00
CA ASP A 223 1.42 17.67 12.08
C ASP A 223 0.33 18.63 11.57
N LYS A 224 0.62 19.37 10.48
CA LYS A 224 -0.36 20.25 9.84
C LYS A 224 -1.46 19.49 9.11
N ALA A 225 -1.16 18.31 8.56
CA ALA A 225 -2.17 17.46 7.93
C ALA A 225 -3.21 16.95 8.92
N ASN A 226 -2.87 16.90 10.21
CA ASN A 226 -3.73 16.47 11.32
C ASN A 226 -4.47 15.14 11.03
N ASN A 227 -3.74 14.18 10.47
CA ASN A 227 -4.26 12.87 10.13
C ASN A 227 -3.60 11.78 11.01
N PRO A 228 -4.30 11.31 12.07
CA PRO A 228 -3.75 10.32 13.01
C PRO A 228 -3.31 9.03 12.34
N ASP A 229 -3.98 8.57 11.29
CA ASP A 229 -3.67 7.33 10.59
C ASP A 229 -2.31 7.37 9.87
N GLN A 230 -1.82 8.58 9.61
CA GLN A 230 -0.52 8.78 8.95
C GLN A 230 0.65 8.87 9.93
N LEU A 231 0.40 9.05 11.23
CA LEU A 231 1.46 9.18 12.25
C LEU A 231 2.38 7.96 12.31
N LYS A 232 1.84 6.78 12.06
CA LYS A 232 2.59 5.51 12.04
C LYS A 232 3.71 5.45 10.98
N PHE A 233 3.66 6.29 9.94
CA PHE A 233 4.70 6.32 8.90
C PHE A 233 5.93 7.14 9.30
N TYR A 234 5.84 7.97 10.33
CA TYR A 234 6.99 8.77 10.77
C TYR A 234 8.10 7.94 11.44
N PRO A 235 7.82 7.02 12.36
CA PRO A 235 8.84 6.10 12.89
C PRO A 235 9.50 5.24 11.80
N TYR A 236 8.76 4.83 10.77
CA TYR A 236 9.36 4.14 9.63
C TYR A 236 10.38 5.04 8.90
N LEU A 237 10.04 6.31 8.66
CA LEU A 237 10.93 7.27 8.00
C LEU A 237 12.23 7.46 8.79
N THR A 238 12.13 7.74 10.09
CA THR A 238 13.30 7.97 10.95
C THR A 238 14.18 6.73 11.08
N GLY A 239 13.57 5.55 11.21
CA GLY A 239 14.26 4.28 11.25
C GLY A 239 14.91 3.92 9.90
N TYR A 240 14.24 4.19 8.77
CA TYR A 240 14.80 3.98 7.44
C TYR A 240 16.07 4.84 7.22
N VAL A 241 15.99 6.13 7.54
CA VAL A 241 17.14 7.01 7.41
C VAL A 241 18.28 6.55 8.33
N ALA A 242 18.00 6.23 9.59
CA ALA A 242 19.00 5.73 10.53
C ALA A 242 19.70 4.47 10.00
N PHE A 243 18.96 3.54 9.44
CA PHE A 243 19.49 2.30 8.88
C PHE A 243 20.47 2.55 7.72
N TYR A 244 20.10 3.40 6.75
CA TYR A 244 20.93 3.66 5.57
C TYR A 244 22.07 4.66 5.83
N THR A 245 22.03 5.39 6.95
CA THR A 245 23.11 6.29 7.37
C THR A 245 23.99 5.69 8.49
N GLY A 246 23.79 4.40 8.83
CA GLY A 246 24.69 3.65 9.71
C GLY A 246 24.44 3.84 11.21
N ASN A 247 23.28 4.37 11.62
CA ASN A 247 22.90 4.44 13.03
C ASN A 247 22.00 3.25 13.39
N ASP A 248 22.62 2.07 13.54
CA ASP A 248 21.90 0.79 13.70
C ASP A 248 21.04 0.74 14.98
N SER A 249 21.50 1.34 16.09
CA SER A 249 20.72 1.38 17.33
C SER A 249 19.47 2.24 17.20
N MET A 250 19.56 3.40 16.55
CA MET A 250 18.42 4.27 16.27
C MET A 250 17.48 3.60 15.24
N ALA A 251 18.02 2.90 14.24
CA ALA A 251 17.21 2.17 13.26
C ALA A 251 16.32 1.14 13.94
N VAL A 252 16.88 0.30 14.82
CA VAL A 252 16.09 -0.68 15.59
C VAL A 252 15.03 0.01 16.44
N ALA A 253 15.43 1.05 17.23
CA ALA A 253 14.52 1.73 18.15
C ALA A 253 13.33 2.41 17.45
N GLU A 254 13.54 3.00 16.29
CA GLU A 254 12.47 3.67 15.54
C GLU A 254 11.61 2.68 14.75
N LEU A 255 12.23 1.67 14.10
CA LEU A 255 11.47 0.66 13.35
C LEU A 255 10.58 -0.20 14.26
N GLN A 256 10.95 -0.41 15.53
CA GLN A 256 10.08 -1.07 16.51
C GLN A 256 8.78 -0.30 16.80
N LYS A 257 8.79 1.04 16.65
CA LYS A 257 7.62 1.91 16.83
C LYS A 257 6.74 2.00 15.58
N ALA A 258 7.28 1.60 14.42
CA ALA A 258 6.58 1.65 13.15
C ALA A 258 5.52 0.52 13.05
N ASP A 259 4.76 0.52 11.95
CA ASP A 259 3.70 -0.47 11.73
C ASP A 259 4.27 -1.89 11.60
N GLN A 260 4.08 -2.71 12.63
CA GLN A 260 4.57 -4.09 12.70
C GLN A 260 3.74 -5.08 11.85
N HIS A 261 2.74 -4.61 11.09
CA HIS A 261 1.99 -5.38 10.10
C HIS A 261 2.45 -5.10 8.67
N ASP A 262 3.28 -4.06 8.47
CA ASP A 262 3.84 -3.75 7.14
C ASP A 262 5.08 -4.63 6.87
N PRO A 263 5.06 -5.46 5.82
CA PRO A 263 6.18 -6.34 5.49
C PRO A 263 7.48 -5.58 5.21
N ALA A 264 7.42 -4.36 4.67
CA ALA A 264 8.62 -3.56 4.45
C ALA A 264 9.26 -3.09 5.77
N THR A 265 8.43 -2.70 6.75
CA THR A 265 8.90 -2.36 8.10
C THR A 265 9.59 -3.57 8.75
N LEU A 266 8.95 -4.74 8.71
CA LEU A 266 9.49 -5.96 9.30
C LEU A 266 10.79 -6.40 8.62
N ALA A 267 10.86 -6.31 7.28
CA ALA A 267 12.06 -6.68 6.54
C ALA A 267 13.24 -5.75 6.86
N LEU A 268 12.98 -4.44 6.96
CA LEU A 268 14.02 -3.47 7.32
C LEU A 268 14.45 -3.60 8.78
N LEU A 269 13.51 -3.85 9.70
CA LEU A 269 13.81 -4.11 11.11
C LEU A 269 14.65 -5.39 11.27
N GLY A 270 14.34 -6.45 10.51
CA GLY A 270 15.15 -7.67 10.48
C GLY A 270 16.59 -7.38 10.05
N GLN A 271 16.78 -6.59 9.00
CA GLN A 271 18.12 -6.17 8.56
C GLN A 271 18.84 -5.29 9.61
N ALA A 272 18.10 -4.41 10.32
CA ALA A 272 18.67 -3.59 11.39
C ALA A 272 19.12 -4.46 12.57
N TYR A 273 18.36 -5.47 12.96
CA TYR A 273 18.78 -6.43 13.97
C TYR A 273 20.01 -7.25 13.55
N GLU A 274 20.09 -7.69 12.27
CA GLU A 274 21.31 -8.36 11.76
C GLU A 274 22.55 -7.48 11.93
N LYS A 275 22.46 -6.21 11.53
CA LYS A 275 23.59 -5.26 11.70
C LYS A 275 23.95 -5.02 13.18
N ALA A 276 22.95 -5.05 14.07
CA ALA A 276 23.16 -4.96 15.50
C ALA A 276 23.66 -6.27 16.16
N GLY A 277 23.82 -7.35 15.38
CA GLY A 277 24.27 -8.66 15.86
C GLY A 277 23.17 -9.51 16.52
N ASP A 278 21.90 -9.10 16.44
CA ASP A 278 20.77 -9.81 17.04
C ASP A 278 20.07 -10.70 16.00
N SER A 279 20.69 -11.82 15.70
CA SER A 279 20.18 -12.79 14.72
C SER A 279 18.84 -13.42 15.13
N ALA A 280 18.55 -13.51 16.44
CA ALA A 280 17.31 -14.09 16.94
C ALA A 280 16.09 -13.22 16.60
N HIS A 281 16.14 -11.93 16.88
CA HIS A 281 15.07 -11.01 16.51
C HIS A 281 15.00 -10.77 14.98
N ALA A 282 16.15 -10.77 14.30
CA ALA A 282 16.18 -10.70 12.82
C ALA A 282 15.38 -11.85 12.20
N LYS A 283 15.62 -13.09 12.64
CA LYS A 283 14.89 -14.28 12.19
C LYS A 283 13.39 -14.16 12.42
N GLN A 284 12.97 -13.71 13.61
CA GLN A 284 11.56 -13.49 13.92
C GLN A 284 10.90 -12.47 13.00
N CYS A 285 11.60 -11.38 12.70
CA CYS A 285 11.09 -10.37 11.76
C CYS A 285 10.87 -10.96 10.36
N TYR A 286 11.83 -11.71 9.83
CA TYR A 286 11.69 -12.36 8.52
C TYR A 286 10.60 -13.42 8.48
N GLN A 287 10.42 -14.19 9.57
CA GLN A 287 9.30 -15.12 9.68
C GLN A 287 7.94 -14.40 9.59
N LYS A 288 7.79 -13.28 10.32
CA LYS A 288 6.58 -12.44 10.26
C LYS A 288 6.33 -11.84 8.87
N VAL A 289 7.38 -11.48 8.12
CA VAL A 289 7.22 -11.05 6.71
C VAL A 289 6.51 -12.13 5.89
N LEU A 290 6.86 -13.40 6.08
CA LEU A 290 6.27 -14.51 5.33
C LEU A 290 4.81 -14.81 5.72
N GLU A 291 4.36 -14.35 6.89
CA GLU A 291 2.96 -14.42 7.32
C GLU A 291 2.08 -13.41 6.58
N SER A 292 2.66 -12.37 5.98
CA SER A 292 1.92 -11.38 5.20
C SER A 292 1.46 -11.97 3.86
N ASN A 293 0.15 -12.09 3.69
CA ASN A 293 -0.48 -12.60 2.48
C ASN A 293 -1.07 -11.46 1.61
N ILE A 294 -0.49 -10.26 1.72
CA ILE A 294 -0.89 -9.07 0.95
C ILE A 294 -0.08 -9.01 -0.34
N HIS A 295 -0.77 -8.93 -1.47
CA HIS A 295 -0.15 -8.73 -2.78
C HIS A 295 -0.01 -7.23 -3.06
N ASN A 296 1.18 -6.67 -2.79
CA ASN A 296 1.51 -5.27 -3.02
C ASN A 296 3.02 -5.06 -3.23
N SER A 297 3.42 -3.85 -3.62
CA SER A 297 4.83 -3.50 -3.85
C SER A 297 5.71 -3.63 -2.61
N ALA A 298 5.17 -3.42 -1.38
CA ALA A 298 5.93 -3.61 -0.16
C ALA A 298 6.35 -5.06 0.03
N ASN A 299 5.39 -6.00 -0.13
CA ASN A 299 5.65 -7.42 0.03
C ASN A 299 6.47 -7.99 -1.14
N ALA A 300 6.39 -7.37 -2.32
CA ALA A 300 7.19 -7.77 -3.49
C ALA A 300 8.69 -7.67 -3.24
N PHE A 301 9.14 -6.73 -2.43
CA PHE A 301 10.55 -6.63 -2.03
C PHE A 301 10.86 -7.35 -0.71
N ALA A 302 9.94 -7.28 0.26
CA ALA A 302 10.16 -7.84 1.58
C ALA A 302 10.17 -9.37 1.59
N ARG A 303 9.22 -10.02 0.90
CA ARG A 303 9.06 -11.47 0.94
C ARG A 303 10.23 -12.24 0.32
N PRO A 304 10.73 -11.93 -0.90
CA PRO A 304 11.91 -12.59 -1.45
C PRO A 304 13.17 -12.35 -0.60
N LEU A 305 13.33 -11.16 -0.03
CA LEU A 305 14.40 -10.86 0.90
C LEU A 305 14.34 -11.75 2.14
N ALA A 306 13.17 -11.85 2.78
CA ALA A 306 12.97 -12.67 3.97
C ALA A 306 13.22 -14.17 3.68
N GLN A 307 12.74 -14.68 2.55
CA GLN A 307 13.02 -16.06 2.10
C GLN A 307 14.51 -16.30 1.96
N LYS A 308 15.23 -15.41 1.27
CA LYS A 308 16.68 -15.51 1.09
C LYS A 308 17.44 -15.47 2.42
N LYS A 309 17.03 -14.57 3.33
CA LYS A 309 17.67 -14.43 4.65
C LYS A 309 17.47 -15.66 5.53
N LEU A 310 16.23 -16.18 5.59
CA LEU A 310 15.92 -17.38 6.36
C LEU A 310 16.60 -18.64 5.82
N ALA A 311 16.81 -18.73 4.50
CA ALA A 311 17.56 -19.85 3.90
C ALA A 311 19.05 -19.83 4.24
N GLY A 312 19.61 -18.69 4.66
CA GLY A 312 21.01 -18.51 5.05
C GLY A 312 21.25 -18.53 6.58
N MET A 313 20.20 -18.65 7.39
CA MET A 313 20.24 -18.74 8.86
C MET A 313 20.08 -20.19 9.33
#